data_21431ca76cf1395a1a0f6926cd68a7e1
#
_entry.id   21431ca76cf1395a1a0f6926cd68a7e1
#
_cell.length_a   1.000
_cell.length_b   1.000
_cell.length_c   1.000
_cell.angle_alpha   90.00
_cell.angle_beta   90.00
_cell.angle_gamma   90.00
#
_symmetry.space_group_name_H-M   'P 1'
#
loop_
_entity.id
_entity.type
_entity.pdbx_description
1 polymer ?
#
loop_
_entity_poly.entity_id
_entity_poly.type
_entity_poly.pdbx_seq_one_letter_code
_entity_poly.pdbx_strand_id
1 'polypeptide(L)'
;MLTNLKYFALMLLLTPAFVSCDEVRGSGNVSKEERDLSEFTAVEASGSMNVYITKGNTSHATIEAEDNILPFIELVEDGGRLEVRFKRNVHINTRKQVKIYLTTAKLVSAELSGSGDLDIQSHFESAVPVHLSLSGSGNLNASFSAPVVNLDLAGSGNFKVKGETRDLKVNLAGSGNAHLEDLMTETADLDIAGSGNVDLHASRSLKANIVGSGDVKYKGDPTVELNKIGSGSVKKQ
;
A
#
# COMPACT_ATOMS: atom_id res chain seq x y z
N MET A 1 -9.90 63.63 -45.98
CA MET A 1 -8.94 62.59 -46.40
C MET A 1 -8.99 61.52 -45.34
N LEU A 2 -9.79 60.49 -45.56
CA LEU A 2 -10.14 59.45 -44.59
C LEU A 2 -9.30 58.21 -44.87
N THR A 3 -8.42 57.84 -43.94
CA THR A 3 -7.65 56.60 -44.00
C THR A 3 -8.34 55.53 -43.18
N ASN A 4 -8.91 54.53 -43.87
CA ASN A 4 -9.49 53.34 -43.25
C ASN A 4 -8.40 52.42 -42.72
N LEU A 5 -8.35 52.26 -41.41
CA LEU A 5 -7.54 51.27 -40.73
C LEU A 5 -8.34 49.95 -40.55
N LYS A 6 -8.06 48.96 -41.38
CA LYS A 6 -8.64 47.63 -41.33
C LYS A 6 -8.02 46.83 -40.17
N TYR A 7 -8.76 46.60 -39.09
CA TYR A 7 -8.39 45.69 -38.04
C TYR A 7 -8.53 44.23 -38.54
N PHE A 8 -7.41 43.59 -38.77
CA PHE A 8 -7.37 42.15 -39.06
C PHE A 8 -7.38 41.42 -37.70
N ALA A 9 -8.57 40.96 -37.27
CA ALA A 9 -8.72 40.13 -36.06
C ALA A 9 -8.19 38.73 -36.39
N LEU A 10 -7.01 38.41 -35.90
CA LEU A 10 -6.44 37.07 -35.95
C LEU A 10 -7.14 36.23 -34.84
N MET A 11 -8.18 35.51 -35.25
CA MET A 11 -8.90 34.57 -34.40
C MET A 11 -8.06 33.31 -34.23
N LEU A 12 -7.29 33.23 -33.14
CA LEU A 12 -6.50 32.07 -32.77
C LEU A 12 -7.49 30.94 -32.36
N LEU A 13 -7.75 30.01 -33.28
CA LEU A 13 -8.52 28.77 -33.01
C LEU A 13 -7.70 27.90 -32.06
N LEU A 14 -8.00 28.00 -30.75
CA LEU A 14 -7.56 27.05 -29.75
C LEU A 14 -8.37 25.76 -29.95
N THR A 15 -7.85 24.82 -30.73
CA THR A 15 -8.42 23.48 -30.81
C THR A 15 -8.10 22.76 -29.50
N PRO A 16 -9.09 22.37 -28.67
CA PRO A 16 -8.84 21.53 -27.52
C PRO A 16 -8.33 20.17 -28.05
N ALA A 17 -7.09 19.84 -27.74
CA ALA A 17 -6.57 18.50 -27.93
C ALA A 17 -7.34 17.60 -26.95
N PHE A 18 -8.35 16.91 -27.41
CA PHE A 18 -8.98 15.82 -26.67
C PHE A 18 -7.92 14.69 -26.60
N VAL A 19 -7.23 14.59 -25.47
CA VAL A 19 -6.47 13.39 -25.13
C VAL A 19 -7.52 12.33 -24.85
N SER A 20 -7.81 11.48 -25.84
CA SER A 20 -8.62 10.29 -25.67
C SER A 20 -7.79 9.34 -24.79
N CYS A 21 -8.15 9.17 -23.54
CA CYS A 21 -7.73 8.03 -22.76
C CYS A 21 -8.47 6.80 -23.31
N ASP A 22 -7.75 5.85 -23.86
CA ASP A 22 -8.34 4.58 -24.29
C ASP A 22 -8.88 3.83 -23.05
N GLU A 23 -10.21 3.69 -22.99
CA GLU A 23 -10.88 2.89 -21.95
C GLU A 23 -10.96 1.44 -22.42
N VAL A 24 -10.36 0.53 -21.65
CA VAL A 24 -10.48 -0.91 -21.86
C VAL A 24 -11.48 -1.48 -20.87
N ARG A 25 -12.59 -1.99 -21.38
CA ARG A 25 -13.63 -2.65 -20.57
C ARG A 25 -13.39 -4.16 -20.56
N GLY A 26 -13.48 -4.75 -19.38
CA GLY A 26 -13.34 -6.19 -19.19
C GLY A 26 -14.40 -6.99 -19.99
N SER A 27 -13.97 -8.11 -20.56
CA SER A 27 -14.80 -9.02 -21.34
C SER A 27 -15.80 -9.81 -20.49
N GLY A 28 -15.50 -9.99 -19.20
CA GLY A 28 -16.24 -10.87 -18.28
C GLY A 28 -15.67 -12.30 -18.23
N ASN A 29 -14.79 -12.69 -19.16
CA ASN A 29 -14.18 -14.01 -19.21
C ASN A 29 -12.85 -14.01 -18.46
N VAL A 30 -12.75 -14.73 -17.35
CA VAL A 30 -11.53 -14.80 -16.55
C VAL A 30 -10.59 -15.86 -17.09
N SER A 31 -9.33 -15.51 -17.22
CA SER A 31 -8.22 -16.40 -17.59
C SER A 31 -7.07 -16.28 -16.59
N LYS A 32 -6.15 -17.25 -16.65
CA LYS A 32 -4.92 -17.26 -15.84
C LYS A 32 -3.71 -17.22 -16.75
N GLU A 33 -2.70 -16.50 -16.31
CA GLU A 33 -1.40 -16.41 -16.96
C GLU A 33 -0.32 -16.61 -15.90
N GLU A 34 0.67 -17.45 -16.20
CA GLU A 34 1.82 -17.72 -15.35
C GLU A 34 3.04 -16.98 -15.90
N ARG A 35 3.85 -16.40 -15.02
CA ARG A 35 5.10 -15.72 -15.34
C ARG A 35 6.19 -16.11 -14.37
N ASP A 36 7.30 -16.60 -14.90
CA ASP A 36 8.53 -16.76 -14.12
C ASP A 36 9.13 -15.40 -13.85
N LEU A 37 9.64 -15.20 -12.64
CA LEU A 37 10.22 -13.94 -12.18
C LEU A 37 11.64 -14.16 -11.69
N SER A 38 12.48 -13.13 -11.82
CA SER A 38 13.73 -13.07 -11.10
C SER A 38 13.49 -13.00 -9.59
N GLU A 39 14.52 -13.29 -8.78
CA GLU A 39 14.41 -13.15 -7.33
C GLU A 39 14.11 -11.70 -6.95
N PHE A 40 13.10 -11.52 -6.12
CA PHE A 40 12.74 -10.22 -5.55
C PHE A 40 12.53 -10.33 -4.03
N THR A 41 12.78 -9.21 -3.36
CA THR A 41 12.60 -9.07 -1.91
C THR A 41 11.69 -7.89 -1.57
N ALA A 42 11.29 -7.11 -2.55
CA ALA A 42 10.40 -5.97 -2.41
C ALA A 42 9.28 -6.04 -3.45
N VAL A 43 8.05 -5.74 -3.04
CA VAL A 43 6.87 -5.67 -3.92
C VAL A 43 6.23 -4.31 -3.78
N GLU A 44 5.93 -3.68 -4.92
CA GLU A 44 5.14 -2.45 -5.01
C GLU A 44 3.90 -2.74 -5.87
N ALA A 45 2.72 -2.70 -5.28
CA ALA A 45 1.46 -2.91 -5.97
C ALA A 45 0.69 -1.59 -6.09
N SER A 46 0.18 -1.30 -7.28
CA SER A 46 -0.58 -0.07 -7.52
C SER A 46 -1.93 -0.33 -8.20
N GLY A 47 -2.94 0.48 -7.84
CA GLY A 47 -4.28 0.42 -8.40
C GLY A 47 -5.28 -0.36 -7.54
N SER A 48 -6.20 -1.09 -8.19
CA SER A 48 -7.31 -1.80 -7.53
C SER A 48 -7.18 -3.33 -7.59
N MET A 49 -5.96 -3.82 -7.80
CA MET A 49 -5.67 -5.26 -7.87
C MET A 49 -5.49 -5.84 -6.48
N ASN A 50 -5.88 -7.11 -6.30
CA ASN A 50 -5.56 -7.86 -5.10
C ASN A 50 -4.30 -8.70 -5.32
N VAL A 51 -3.31 -8.50 -4.46
CA VAL A 51 -2.02 -9.17 -4.53
C VAL A 51 -1.87 -10.10 -3.32
N TYR A 52 -1.60 -11.36 -3.59
CA TYR A 52 -1.39 -12.41 -2.60
C TYR A 52 0.06 -12.87 -2.66
N ILE A 53 0.76 -12.84 -1.53
CA ILE A 53 2.18 -13.23 -1.48
C ILE A 53 2.36 -14.44 -0.59
N THR A 54 3.00 -15.48 -1.13
CA THR A 54 3.35 -16.71 -0.42
C THR A 54 4.85 -16.93 -0.42
N LYS A 55 5.36 -17.62 0.61
CA LYS A 55 6.76 -18.03 0.69
C LYS A 55 6.99 -19.29 -0.12
N GLY A 56 8.01 -19.28 -0.98
CA GLY A 56 8.43 -20.44 -1.77
C GLY A 56 9.88 -20.31 -2.21
N ASN A 57 10.42 -21.36 -2.81
CA ASN A 57 11.84 -21.42 -3.18
C ASN A 57 12.13 -20.79 -4.55
N THR A 58 11.12 -20.54 -5.35
CA THR A 58 11.24 -19.92 -6.68
C THR A 58 10.34 -18.69 -6.75
N SER A 59 10.82 -17.68 -7.47
CA SER A 59 10.01 -16.48 -7.74
C SER A 59 9.09 -16.74 -8.93
N HIS A 60 7.78 -16.57 -8.70
CA HIS A 60 6.76 -16.89 -9.68
C HIS A 60 5.52 -16.03 -9.48
N ALA A 61 4.82 -15.73 -10.56
CA ALA A 61 3.54 -15.04 -10.53
C ALA A 61 2.47 -15.81 -11.30
N THR A 62 1.27 -15.89 -10.73
CA THR A 62 0.05 -16.27 -11.43
C THR A 62 -0.90 -15.09 -11.43
N ILE A 63 -1.30 -14.62 -12.61
CA ILE A 63 -2.23 -13.51 -12.80
C ILE A 63 -3.58 -14.07 -13.19
N GLU A 64 -4.62 -13.74 -12.44
CA GLU A 64 -6.01 -14.08 -12.73
C GLU A 64 -6.79 -12.80 -13.02
N ALA A 65 -7.18 -12.61 -14.27
CA ALA A 65 -7.91 -11.44 -14.74
C ALA A 65 -8.77 -11.78 -15.95
N GLU A 66 -9.60 -10.83 -16.39
CA GLU A 66 -10.31 -10.96 -17.65
C GLU A 66 -9.31 -11.04 -18.82
N ASP A 67 -9.58 -11.94 -19.78
CA ASP A 67 -8.69 -12.30 -20.87
C ASP A 67 -8.15 -11.09 -21.66
N ASN A 68 -9.02 -10.11 -21.89
CA ASN A 68 -8.65 -8.86 -22.57
C ASN A 68 -7.97 -7.82 -21.65
N ILE A 69 -7.91 -8.06 -20.35
CA ILE A 69 -7.21 -7.18 -19.36
C ILE A 69 -5.79 -7.68 -19.10
N LEU A 70 -5.53 -8.98 -19.16
CA LEU A 70 -4.20 -9.59 -18.94
C LEU A 70 -3.05 -8.85 -19.64
N PRO A 71 -3.16 -8.44 -20.95
CA PRO A 71 -2.08 -7.73 -21.63
C PRO A 71 -1.76 -6.33 -21.09
N PHE A 72 -2.61 -5.80 -20.22
CA PHE A 72 -2.42 -4.48 -19.59
C PHE A 72 -1.91 -4.57 -18.15
N ILE A 73 -1.65 -5.76 -17.63
CA ILE A 73 -1.04 -5.96 -16.32
C ILE A 73 0.47 -6.12 -16.51
N GLU A 74 1.23 -5.21 -15.94
CA GLU A 74 2.68 -5.21 -15.98
C GLU A 74 3.27 -5.69 -14.65
N LEU A 75 4.21 -6.61 -14.74
CA LEU A 75 5.12 -7.02 -13.68
C LEU A 75 6.51 -6.52 -14.08
N VAL A 76 6.96 -5.44 -13.46
CA VAL A 76 8.24 -4.79 -13.81
C VAL A 76 9.26 -5.10 -12.74
N GLU A 77 10.35 -5.75 -13.15
CA GLU A 77 11.44 -6.16 -12.27
C GLU A 77 12.57 -5.12 -12.34
N ASP A 78 12.97 -4.56 -11.20
CA ASP A 78 14.06 -3.61 -11.09
C ASP A 78 14.83 -3.81 -9.76
N GLY A 79 16.07 -4.28 -9.86
CA GLY A 79 17.00 -4.35 -8.73
C GLY A 79 16.49 -5.15 -7.50
N GLY A 80 15.72 -6.23 -7.72
CA GLY A 80 15.12 -7.03 -6.64
C GLY A 80 13.81 -6.45 -6.10
N ARG A 81 13.23 -5.44 -6.77
CA ARG A 81 11.88 -4.92 -6.59
C ARG A 81 10.99 -5.40 -7.73
N LEU A 82 9.80 -5.83 -7.40
CA LEU A 82 8.74 -6.18 -8.35
C LEU A 82 7.62 -5.13 -8.25
N GLU A 83 7.45 -4.34 -9.32
CA GLU A 83 6.33 -3.40 -9.46
C GLU A 83 5.18 -4.11 -10.17
N VAL A 84 4.01 -4.15 -9.54
CA VAL A 84 2.76 -4.72 -10.04
C VAL A 84 1.80 -3.59 -10.35
N ARG A 85 1.49 -3.39 -11.64
CA ARG A 85 0.64 -2.25 -12.03
C ARG A 85 -0.15 -2.51 -13.31
N PHE A 86 -1.11 -1.66 -13.58
CA PHE A 86 -1.65 -1.54 -14.93
C PHE A 86 -0.72 -0.70 -15.82
N LYS A 87 -0.74 -1.00 -17.11
CA LYS A 87 -0.03 -0.22 -18.13
C LYS A 87 -0.42 1.25 -18.05
N ARG A 88 0.59 2.12 -18.15
CA ARG A 88 0.38 3.57 -18.06
C ARG A 88 -0.47 4.09 -19.24
N ASN A 89 -1.22 5.15 -19.00
CA ASN A 89 -2.07 5.83 -19.99
C ASN A 89 -3.22 4.98 -20.57
N VAL A 90 -3.62 3.93 -19.86
CA VAL A 90 -4.81 3.12 -20.20
C VAL A 90 -5.77 3.17 -19.02
N HIS A 91 -7.02 3.50 -19.30
CA HIS A 91 -8.07 3.42 -18.27
C HIS A 91 -8.71 2.03 -18.29
N ILE A 92 -8.47 1.27 -17.23
CA ILE A 92 -8.96 -0.10 -17.11
C ILE A 92 -10.24 -0.11 -16.28
N ASN A 93 -11.31 -0.63 -16.88
CA ASN A 93 -12.62 -0.81 -16.24
C ASN A 93 -12.94 -2.32 -16.19
N THR A 94 -12.49 -2.98 -15.14
CA THR A 94 -12.70 -4.42 -14.95
C THR A 94 -14.11 -4.71 -14.45
N ARG A 95 -14.69 -5.83 -14.90
CA ARG A 95 -15.95 -6.38 -14.36
C ARG A 95 -15.69 -7.44 -13.29
N LYS A 96 -14.49 -8.00 -13.29
CA LYS A 96 -14.04 -9.03 -12.36
C LYS A 96 -12.80 -8.54 -11.62
N GLN A 97 -12.64 -9.01 -10.40
CA GLN A 97 -11.45 -8.71 -9.59
C GLN A 97 -10.20 -9.24 -10.28
N VAL A 98 -9.18 -8.38 -10.40
CA VAL A 98 -7.83 -8.80 -10.79
C VAL A 98 -7.12 -9.32 -9.56
N LYS A 99 -6.60 -10.55 -9.64
CA LYS A 99 -5.84 -11.20 -8.58
C LYS A 99 -4.47 -11.59 -9.08
N ILE A 100 -3.47 -11.33 -8.27
CA ILE A 100 -2.07 -11.64 -8.58
C ILE A 100 -1.50 -12.42 -7.42
N TYR A 101 -1.06 -13.64 -7.71
CA TYR A 101 -0.44 -14.53 -6.74
C TYR A 101 1.06 -14.51 -6.99
N LEU A 102 1.82 -14.11 -6.00
CA LEU A 102 3.27 -14.02 -6.04
C LEU A 102 3.89 -15.04 -5.09
N THR A 103 4.97 -15.65 -5.52
CA THR A 103 5.79 -16.51 -4.67
C THR A 103 7.20 -15.97 -4.62
N THR A 104 7.80 -15.87 -3.42
CA THR A 104 9.19 -15.46 -3.22
C THR A 104 9.79 -16.13 -1.99
N ALA A 105 11.09 -16.31 -1.97
CA ALA A 105 11.80 -16.90 -0.82
C ALA A 105 11.96 -15.91 0.35
N LYS A 106 12.07 -14.61 0.06
CA LYS A 106 12.33 -13.54 1.04
C LYS A 106 11.50 -12.32 0.70
N LEU A 107 11.01 -11.63 1.73
CA LEU A 107 10.30 -10.38 1.57
C LEU A 107 10.73 -9.42 2.69
N VAL A 108 11.16 -8.22 2.34
CA VAL A 108 11.58 -7.18 3.28
C VAL A 108 10.85 -5.86 3.07
N SER A 109 10.17 -5.69 1.93
CA SER A 109 9.34 -4.52 1.67
C SER A 109 8.07 -4.91 0.91
N ALA A 110 6.95 -4.31 1.29
CA ALA A 110 5.70 -4.43 0.56
C ALA A 110 4.95 -3.09 0.61
N GLU A 111 4.63 -2.58 -0.56
CA GLU A 111 3.98 -1.30 -0.73
C GLU A 111 2.69 -1.47 -1.53
N LEU A 112 1.60 -0.87 -1.05
CA LEU A 112 0.32 -0.82 -1.75
C LEU A 112 -0.10 0.63 -1.95
N SER A 113 -0.33 1.01 -3.21
CA SER A 113 -0.83 2.33 -3.57
C SER A 113 -2.15 2.21 -4.32
N GLY A 114 -3.26 2.56 -3.67
CA GLY A 114 -4.60 2.50 -4.27
C GLY A 114 -5.66 1.89 -3.37
N SER A 115 -6.59 1.13 -3.98
CA SER A 115 -7.77 0.58 -3.30
C SER A 115 -7.85 -0.96 -3.35
N GLY A 116 -6.81 -1.61 -3.86
CA GLY A 116 -6.69 -3.07 -3.83
C GLY A 116 -6.30 -3.57 -2.44
N ASP A 117 -6.13 -4.88 -2.32
CA ASP A 117 -5.64 -5.51 -1.10
C ASP A 117 -4.29 -6.18 -1.36
N LEU A 118 -3.38 -6.10 -0.37
CA LEU A 118 -2.13 -6.82 -0.37
C LEU A 118 -2.12 -7.77 0.83
N ASP A 119 -2.12 -9.07 0.56
CA ASP A 119 -2.22 -10.12 1.57
C ASP A 119 -0.98 -11.02 1.56
N ILE A 120 -0.11 -10.84 2.56
CA ILE A 120 1.09 -11.66 2.75
C ILE A 120 0.68 -12.88 3.58
N GLN A 121 0.33 -13.97 2.89
CA GLN A 121 -0.30 -15.15 3.46
C GLN A 121 0.66 -16.03 4.26
N SER A 122 1.97 -15.94 3.97
CA SER A 122 2.99 -16.69 4.70
C SER A 122 3.68 -15.83 5.73
N HIS A 123 4.22 -16.47 6.77
CA HIS A 123 5.11 -15.83 7.72
C HIS A 123 6.52 -15.68 7.11
N PHE A 124 7.06 -14.45 7.12
CA PHE A 124 8.43 -14.17 6.68
C PHE A 124 9.30 -13.77 7.87
N GLU A 125 10.48 -14.35 7.92
CA GLU A 125 11.53 -13.98 8.86
C GLU A 125 12.57 -13.12 8.13
N SER A 126 13.02 -12.06 8.77
CA SER A 126 14.04 -11.15 8.23
C SER A 126 15.09 -10.81 9.28
N ALA A 127 16.35 -10.86 8.90
CA ALA A 127 17.46 -10.36 9.72
C ALA A 127 17.69 -8.84 9.57
N VAL A 128 16.99 -8.21 8.63
CA VAL A 128 17.06 -6.77 8.36
C VAL A 128 15.69 -6.13 8.60
N PRO A 129 15.62 -4.79 8.74
CA PRO A 129 14.35 -4.10 8.89
C PRO A 129 13.36 -4.43 7.77
N VAL A 130 12.08 -4.58 8.13
CA VAL A 130 10.95 -4.73 7.21
C VAL A 130 10.22 -3.40 7.09
N HIS A 131 9.81 -3.07 5.86
CA HIS A 131 9.06 -1.86 5.55
C HIS A 131 7.74 -2.21 4.85
N LEU A 132 6.63 -1.77 5.43
CA LEU A 132 5.29 -1.93 4.87
C LEU A 132 4.65 -0.56 4.69
N SER A 133 4.21 -0.26 3.48
CA SER A 133 3.59 1.03 3.15
C SER A 133 2.22 0.83 2.53
N LEU A 134 1.26 1.64 2.95
CA LEU A 134 -0.09 1.68 2.40
C LEU A 134 -0.51 3.11 2.12
N SER A 135 -0.71 3.42 0.85
CA SER A 135 -1.22 4.72 0.41
C SER A 135 -2.56 4.55 -0.29
N GLY A 136 -3.63 5.07 0.30
CA GLY A 136 -4.99 4.98 -0.25
C GLY A 136 -6.02 4.37 0.70
N SER A 137 -6.89 3.51 0.17
CA SER A 137 -8.04 2.95 0.90
C SER A 137 -8.06 1.42 0.94
N GLY A 138 -7.02 0.77 0.44
CA GLY A 138 -6.87 -0.68 0.45
C GLY A 138 -6.53 -1.24 1.83
N ASN A 139 -6.27 -2.54 1.90
CA ASN A 139 -5.83 -3.20 3.12
C ASN A 139 -4.51 -3.93 2.89
N LEU A 140 -3.64 -3.92 3.89
CA LEU A 140 -2.41 -4.69 3.89
C LEU A 140 -2.38 -5.63 5.10
N ASN A 141 -2.40 -6.94 4.82
CA ASN A 141 -2.27 -7.98 5.84
C ASN A 141 -0.90 -8.63 5.75
N ALA A 142 -0.22 -8.83 6.88
CA ALA A 142 1.12 -9.36 6.89
C ALA A 142 1.47 -10.18 8.14
N SER A 143 2.48 -11.04 8.02
CA SER A 143 3.05 -11.78 9.14
C SER A 143 4.57 -11.79 9.03
N PHE A 144 5.26 -11.17 10.01
CA PHE A 144 6.71 -11.03 10.00
C PHE A 144 7.35 -11.27 11.37
N SER A 145 8.58 -11.80 11.35
CA SER A 145 9.54 -11.68 12.45
C SER A 145 10.77 -10.95 11.97
N ALA A 146 11.05 -9.76 12.53
CA ALA A 146 12.15 -8.89 12.10
C ALA A 146 12.67 -8.04 13.26
N PRO A 147 13.94 -7.57 13.22
CA PRO A 147 14.48 -6.69 14.27
C PRO A 147 13.75 -5.34 14.33
N VAL A 148 13.29 -4.82 13.21
CA VAL A 148 12.53 -3.58 13.10
C VAL A 148 11.40 -3.78 12.09
N VAL A 149 10.20 -3.34 12.43
CA VAL A 149 9.07 -3.24 11.50
C VAL A 149 8.66 -1.77 11.39
N ASN A 150 8.70 -1.23 10.17
CA ASN A 150 8.26 0.12 9.85
C ASN A 150 6.95 0.03 9.08
N LEU A 151 5.94 0.78 9.53
CA LEU A 151 4.62 0.86 8.93
C LEU A 151 4.31 2.31 8.57
N ASP A 152 4.07 2.58 7.30
CA ASP A 152 3.64 3.89 6.82
C ASP A 152 2.25 3.81 6.22
N LEU A 153 1.27 4.48 6.82
CA LEU A 153 -0.11 4.55 6.34
C LEU A 153 -0.49 5.98 5.98
N ALA A 154 -0.83 6.19 4.72
CA ALA A 154 -1.35 7.46 4.23
C ALA A 154 -2.73 7.26 3.60
N GLY A 155 -3.80 7.74 4.24
CA GLY A 155 -5.18 7.63 3.74
C GLY A 155 -6.16 7.01 4.71
N SER A 156 -7.02 6.11 4.20
CA SER A 156 -8.13 5.52 4.97
C SER A 156 -8.09 3.98 4.98
N GLY A 157 -7.02 3.39 4.48
CA GLY A 157 -6.83 1.94 4.46
C GLY A 157 -6.48 1.37 5.84
N ASN A 158 -6.28 0.05 5.90
CA ASN A 158 -5.99 -0.61 7.17
C ASN A 158 -4.78 -1.53 7.05
N PHE A 159 -3.95 -1.53 8.10
CA PHE A 159 -2.98 -2.58 8.36
C PHE A 159 -3.53 -3.64 9.30
N LYS A 160 -3.16 -4.90 9.03
CA LYS A 160 -3.24 -5.98 10.00
C LYS A 160 -1.93 -6.76 9.97
N VAL A 161 -1.08 -6.54 10.97
CA VAL A 161 0.25 -7.16 11.03
C VAL A 161 0.38 -7.99 12.30
N LYS A 162 0.95 -9.18 12.15
CA LYS A 162 1.19 -10.13 13.25
C LYS A 162 2.62 -10.67 13.20
N GLY A 163 3.07 -11.24 14.32
CA GLY A 163 4.41 -11.84 14.46
C GLY A 163 5.21 -11.22 15.59
N GLU A 164 6.49 -10.96 15.37
CA GLU A 164 7.40 -10.49 16.41
C GLU A 164 8.37 -9.43 15.89
N THR A 165 8.60 -8.39 16.68
CA THR A 165 9.62 -7.38 16.39
C THR A 165 10.20 -6.81 17.68
N ARG A 166 11.46 -6.42 17.65
CA ARG A 166 12.02 -5.64 18.75
C ARG A 166 11.51 -4.21 18.72
N ASP A 167 11.64 -3.56 17.58
CA ASP A 167 11.29 -2.15 17.40
C ASP A 167 10.19 -1.98 16.34
N LEU A 168 9.08 -1.38 16.74
CA LEU A 168 7.97 -1.01 15.85
C LEU A 168 7.96 0.49 15.65
N LYS A 169 7.88 0.93 14.39
CA LYS A 169 7.63 2.34 14.03
C LYS A 169 6.39 2.43 13.18
N VAL A 170 5.48 3.33 13.54
CA VAL A 170 4.22 3.54 12.82
C VAL A 170 4.06 5.03 12.52
N ASN A 171 3.96 5.36 11.25
CA ASN A 171 3.55 6.68 10.77
C ASN A 171 2.15 6.55 10.17
N LEU A 172 1.16 7.21 10.76
CA LEU A 172 -0.22 7.18 10.31
C LEU A 172 -0.68 8.59 9.97
N ALA A 173 -0.95 8.85 8.70
CA ALA A 173 -1.49 10.11 8.21
C ALA A 173 -2.86 9.89 7.58
N GLY A 174 -3.95 10.33 8.23
CA GLY A 174 -5.32 10.19 7.73
C GLY A 174 -6.28 9.56 8.73
N SER A 175 -7.16 8.68 8.24
CA SER A 175 -8.24 8.07 9.04
C SER A 175 -8.22 6.53 9.01
N GLY A 176 -7.17 5.94 8.48
CA GLY A 176 -6.99 4.50 8.45
C GLY A 176 -6.63 3.93 9.83
N ASN A 177 -6.61 2.59 9.95
CA ASN A 177 -6.33 1.95 11.22
C ASN A 177 -5.19 0.93 11.10
N ALA A 178 -4.45 0.74 12.19
CA ALA A 178 -3.41 -0.27 12.28
C ALA A 178 -3.72 -1.25 13.42
N HIS A 179 -4.07 -2.49 13.05
CA HIS A 179 -4.34 -3.59 13.96
C HIS A 179 -3.07 -4.41 14.16
N LEU A 180 -2.34 -4.14 15.22
CA LEU A 180 -1.02 -4.67 15.54
C LEU A 180 -0.98 -5.39 16.90
N GLU A 181 -2.13 -5.71 17.46
CA GLU A 181 -2.27 -6.40 18.77
C GLU A 181 -1.66 -7.80 18.79
N ASP A 182 -1.50 -8.41 17.60
CA ASP A 182 -0.87 -9.72 17.39
C ASP A 182 0.59 -9.62 16.93
N LEU A 183 1.16 -8.41 16.85
CA LEU A 183 2.58 -8.16 16.63
C LEU A 183 3.26 -7.93 17.98
N MET A 184 3.94 -8.96 18.49
CA MET A 184 4.67 -8.86 19.75
C MET A 184 5.85 -7.92 19.62
N THR A 185 5.80 -6.80 20.33
CA THR A 185 6.77 -5.70 20.19
C THR A 185 7.42 -5.39 21.54
N GLU A 186 8.72 -5.10 21.56
CA GLU A 186 9.38 -4.58 22.76
C GLU A 186 9.21 -3.07 22.86
N THR A 187 9.57 -2.34 21.80
CA THR A 187 9.47 -0.86 21.78
C THR A 187 8.60 -0.41 20.61
N ALA A 188 7.70 0.52 20.85
CA ALA A 188 6.86 1.12 19.83
C ALA A 188 7.00 2.65 19.81
N ASP A 189 7.18 3.22 18.61
CA ASP A 189 7.21 4.66 18.34
C ASP A 189 6.13 4.98 17.30
N LEU A 190 5.13 5.78 17.69
CA LEU A 190 3.95 6.09 16.90
C LEU A 190 3.85 7.58 16.61
N ASP A 191 3.74 7.94 15.35
CA ASP A 191 3.40 9.28 14.87
C ASP A 191 2.05 9.24 14.17
N ILE A 192 1.02 9.82 14.77
CA ILE A 192 -0.36 9.82 14.25
C ILE A 192 -0.77 11.25 13.94
N ALA A 193 -1.09 11.51 12.66
CA ALA A 193 -1.65 12.76 12.17
C ALA A 193 -3.03 12.53 11.55
N GLY A 194 -4.11 12.85 12.27
CA GLY A 194 -5.49 12.65 11.81
C GLY A 194 -6.40 11.98 12.81
N SER A 195 -7.25 11.07 12.33
CA SER A 195 -8.26 10.39 13.16
C SER A 195 -8.15 8.86 13.12
N GLY A 196 -7.07 8.34 12.60
CA GLY A 196 -6.84 6.91 12.55
C GLY A 196 -6.47 6.32 13.90
N ASN A 197 -6.69 5.01 14.07
CA ASN A 197 -6.48 4.34 15.34
C ASN A 197 -5.39 3.27 15.22
N VAL A 198 -4.70 3.01 16.33
CA VAL A 198 -3.67 1.98 16.43
C VAL A 198 -3.96 1.09 17.64
N ASP A 199 -4.14 -0.20 17.37
CA ASP A 199 -4.21 -1.24 18.42
C ASP A 199 -2.89 -2.02 18.39
N LEU A 200 -2.14 -2.09 19.49
CA LEU A 200 -0.81 -2.72 19.52
C LEU A 200 -0.49 -3.47 20.81
N HIS A 201 0.59 -4.25 20.77
CA HIS A 201 1.24 -4.80 21.95
C HIS A 201 2.63 -4.16 22.11
N ALA A 202 2.99 -3.70 23.33
CA ALA A 202 4.34 -3.25 23.65
C ALA A 202 4.73 -3.72 25.06
N SER A 203 5.95 -4.24 25.22
CA SER A 203 6.40 -4.79 26.49
C SER A 203 7.33 -3.90 27.29
N ARG A 204 8.09 -2.99 26.65
CA ARG A 204 9.11 -2.15 27.30
C ARG A 204 8.80 -0.65 27.25
N SER A 205 8.55 -0.11 26.06
CA SER A 205 8.27 1.32 25.89
C SER A 205 7.28 1.57 24.76
N LEU A 206 6.42 2.56 24.97
CA LEU A 206 5.48 3.07 23.99
C LEU A 206 5.61 4.59 23.97
N LYS A 207 6.10 5.14 22.85
CA LYS A 207 6.07 6.57 22.60
C LYS A 207 4.97 6.84 21.57
N ALA A 208 4.08 7.79 21.87
CA ALA A 208 2.99 8.16 20.98
C ALA A 208 2.91 9.67 20.83
N ASN A 209 3.07 10.14 19.60
CA ASN A 209 2.85 11.52 19.20
C ASN A 209 1.54 11.57 18.41
N ILE A 210 0.52 12.26 18.93
CA ILE A 210 -0.81 12.30 18.31
C ILE A 210 -1.18 13.76 18.02
N VAL A 211 -1.41 14.05 16.75
CA VAL A 211 -1.96 15.33 16.28
C VAL A 211 -3.32 15.06 15.64
N GLY A 212 -4.40 15.33 16.37
CA GLY A 212 -5.76 15.07 15.90
C GLY A 212 -6.64 14.33 16.91
N SER A 213 -7.45 13.39 16.41
CA SER A 213 -8.44 12.66 17.20
C SER A 213 -8.22 11.14 17.22
N GLY A 214 -7.07 10.68 16.74
CA GLY A 214 -6.75 9.24 16.71
C GLY A 214 -6.57 8.65 18.10
N ASP A 215 -6.98 7.40 18.26
CA ASP A 215 -6.86 6.66 19.50
C ASP A 215 -5.84 5.53 19.41
N VAL A 216 -5.07 5.35 20.47
CA VAL A 216 -4.14 4.23 20.63
C VAL A 216 -4.61 3.34 21.78
N LYS A 217 -4.76 2.05 21.49
CA LYS A 217 -5.01 1.03 22.50
C LYS A 217 -3.82 0.06 22.55
N TYR A 218 -3.34 -0.23 23.74
CA TYR A 218 -2.18 -1.10 23.87
C TYR A 218 -2.35 -2.20 24.91
N LYS A 219 -1.68 -3.32 24.66
CA LYS A 219 -1.49 -4.43 25.60
C LYS A 219 -0.04 -4.45 26.10
N GLY A 220 0.21 -5.11 27.24
CA GLY A 220 1.52 -5.17 27.89
C GLY A 220 1.68 -4.15 28.99
N ASP A 221 2.92 -3.99 29.49
CA ASP A 221 3.28 -3.08 30.59
C ASP A 221 4.44 -2.14 30.22
N PRO A 222 4.34 -1.39 29.10
CA PRO A 222 5.40 -0.49 28.68
C PRO A 222 5.46 0.78 29.55
N THR A 223 6.64 1.42 29.59
CA THR A 223 6.69 2.83 29.97
C THR A 223 6.08 3.66 28.84
N VAL A 224 5.07 4.48 29.13
CA VAL A 224 4.34 5.27 28.12
C VAL A 224 4.79 6.73 28.16
N GLU A 225 5.23 7.21 27.00
CA GLU A 225 5.46 8.64 26.74
C GLU A 225 4.42 9.13 25.74
N LEU A 226 3.60 10.12 26.14
CA LEU A 226 2.53 10.67 25.31
C LEU A 226 2.72 12.15 25.05
N ASN A 227 2.82 12.53 23.79
CA ASN A 227 2.73 13.90 23.32
C ASN A 227 1.46 14.03 22.46
N LYS A 228 0.54 14.93 22.88
CA LYS A 228 -0.77 15.00 22.23
C LYS A 228 -1.20 16.43 21.97
N ILE A 229 -1.69 16.67 20.75
CA ILE A 229 -2.40 17.88 20.35
C ILE A 229 -3.74 17.46 19.73
N GLY A 230 -4.84 17.72 20.43
CA GLY A 230 -6.19 17.33 19.98
C GLY A 230 -6.93 16.43 20.97
N SER A 231 -7.93 15.69 20.47
CA SER A 231 -8.88 14.92 21.31
C SER A 231 -8.54 13.42 21.43
N GLY A 232 -7.53 12.95 20.73
CA GLY A 232 -7.13 11.54 20.77
C GLY A 232 -6.74 11.02 22.15
N SER A 233 -6.65 9.72 22.32
CA SER A 233 -6.34 9.08 23.60
C SER A 233 -5.38 7.90 23.47
N VAL A 234 -4.66 7.60 24.57
CA VAL A 234 -3.85 6.38 24.70
C VAL A 234 -4.39 5.62 25.92
N LYS A 235 -4.80 4.35 25.71
CA LYS A 235 -5.43 3.54 26.75
C LYS A 235 -4.88 2.12 26.75
N LYS A 236 -4.65 1.58 27.96
CA LYS A 236 -4.36 0.15 28.14
C LYS A 236 -5.66 -0.66 28.00
N GLN A 237 -5.56 -1.81 27.29
CA GLN A 237 -6.62 -2.82 27.20
C GLN A 237 -6.50 -3.87 28.31
#